data_df5a9cb112560c2e8d9509ba188036c1
#
_entry.id   df5a9cb112560c2e8d9509ba188036c1
#
_cell.length_a   1.000
_cell.length_b   1.000
_cell.length_c   1.000
_cell.angle_alpha   90.00
_cell.angle_beta   90.00
_cell.angle_gamma   90.00
#
_symmetry.space_group_name_H-M   'P 1'
#
loop_
_entity.id
_entity.type
_entity.pdbx_description
1 polymer ?
#
loop_
_entity_poly.entity_id
_entity_poly.type
_entity_poly.pdbx_seq_one_letter_code
_entity_poly.pdbx_strand_id
1 'polypeptide(L)'
;MNAHLDVRHLRKSYGTFTALDDVSFTAAPGEIVALLGPSGCGKTTLLNLIAGFLTPDAGSVIVGGRDIVNVAPHKRDMSMVFQNYALFPHMSVERNVAFGLKMRGISSGDAGKRVQEALELVQLGDLGKRYPKELSGGQQQRVALARALVVRPSVLLLDEPLSNLDALLRKRMREEMRQILKAANITTVVVTHDQEEALVSADSIVLLASGRVEQRSTPNELYERPSTIFSARFMDVTNFLDGVVVGHEQGHAVIETAFGKLRAEVDSCTVGEKVTVAVRPENIAKGEEAGENCVTGEVISSSYHGPVRRVEIEANGARLIADIPVKRCLSKVGDQLSVSWPADDTRLLPGQGHAVPNGKNLEDMLQ
;
A
#
# COMPACT_ATOMS: atom_id res chain seq x y z
N MET A 1 8.28 -22.40 -0.19
CA MET A 1 8.76 -21.92 -1.50
C MET A 1 10.01 -21.10 -1.24
N ASN A 2 11.07 -21.25 -2.02
CA ASN A 2 12.26 -20.41 -1.83
C ASN A 2 11.93 -18.99 -2.31
N ALA A 3 12.15 -17.99 -1.44
CA ALA A 3 12.01 -16.59 -1.81
C ALA A 3 13.00 -16.22 -2.93
N HIS A 4 12.55 -15.41 -3.91
CA HIS A 4 13.45 -14.91 -4.95
C HIS A 4 14.22 -13.66 -4.48
N LEU A 5 13.54 -12.75 -3.77
CA LEU A 5 14.14 -11.64 -3.03
C LEU A 5 13.88 -11.87 -1.54
N ASP A 6 14.94 -11.77 -0.73
CA ASP A 6 14.86 -11.94 0.72
C ASP A 6 15.69 -10.82 1.39
N VAL A 7 14.99 -9.92 2.03
CA VAL A 7 15.54 -8.77 2.78
C VAL A 7 15.52 -9.16 4.25
N ARG A 8 16.69 -9.13 4.89
CA ARG A 8 16.84 -9.58 6.28
C ARG A 8 17.47 -8.52 7.16
N HIS A 9 16.76 -8.12 8.20
CA HIS A 9 17.25 -7.29 9.29
C HIS A 9 17.98 -6.03 8.84
N LEU A 10 17.50 -5.39 7.75
CA LEU A 10 18.14 -4.19 7.22
C LEU A 10 18.02 -3.03 8.20
N ARG A 11 19.16 -2.41 8.47
CA ARG A 11 19.28 -1.18 9.27
C ARG A 11 20.02 -0.11 8.49
N LYS A 12 19.55 1.14 8.65
CA LYS A 12 20.19 2.31 8.07
C LYS A 12 19.97 3.54 8.93
N SER A 13 21.07 4.19 9.30
CA SER A 13 21.05 5.44 10.06
C SER A 13 21.83 6.53 9.34
N TYR A 14 21.43 7.76 9.55
CA TYR A 14 22.10 8.97 9.10
C TYR A 14 22.39 9.86 10.33
N GLY A 15 23.60 9.79 10.85
CA GLY A 15 23.93 10.42 12.12
C GLY A 15 23.06 9.85 13.26
N THR A 16 22.28 10.69 13.91
CA THR A 16 21.37 10.28 14.99
C THR A 16 20.00 9.80 14.51
N PHE A 17 19.69 9.99 13.21
CA PHE A 17 18.40 9.60 12.64
C PHE A 17 18.46 8.17 12.10
N THR A 18 17.61 7.29 12.61
CA THR A 18 17.43 5.91 12.10
C THR A 18 16.34 5.90 11.06
N ALA A 19 16.72 5.73 9.79
CA ALA A 19 15.81 5.68 8.66
C ALA A 19 15.16 4.31 8.50
N LEU A 20 15.89 3.23 8.81
CA LEU A 20 15.38 1.86 8.83
C LEU A 20 15.92 1.13 10.06
N ASP A 21 15.04 0.44 10.76
CA ASP A 21 15.35 -0.31 11.96
C ASP A 21 14.73 -1.72 11.92
N ASP A 22 15.57 -2.69 11.57
CA ASP A 22 15.23 -4.11 11.53
C ASP A 22 14.16 -4.51 10.49
N VAL A 23 14.28 -3.98 9.27
CA VAL A 23 13.33 -4.28 8.19
C VAL A 23 13.62 -5.63 7.55
N SER A 24 12.60 -6.51 7.55
CA SER A 24 12.68 -7.84 6.93
C SER A 24 11.41 -8.14 6.13
N PHE A 25 11.57 -8.62 4.90
CA PHE A 25 10.48 -9.15 4.08
C PHE A 25 11.02 -10.03 2.95
N THR A 26 10.15 -10.81 2.33
CA THR A 26 10.50 -11.68 1.21
C THR A 26 9.62 -11.38 -0.01
N ALA A 27 10.06 -11.76 -1.19
CA ALA A 27 9.21 -11.83 -2.38
C ALA A 27 9.45 -13.16 -3.10
N ALA A 28 8.36 -13.83 -3.47
CA ALA A 28 8.41 -15.05 -4.27
C ALA A 28 8.76 -14.73 -5.75
N PRO A 29 9.17 -15.72 -6.55
CA PRO A 29 9.36 -15.51 -7.99
C PRO A 29 8.08 -14.99 -8.65
N GLY A 30 8.17 -13.86 -9.39
CA GLY A 30 7.04 -13.23 -10.08
C GLY A 30 6.03 -12.52 -9.16
N GLU A 31 6.30 -12.42 -7.85
CA GLU A 31 5.47 -11.68 -6.90
C GLU A 31 5.67 -10.18 -7.05
N ILE A 32 4.58 -9.43 -6.95
CA ILE A 32 4.59 -7.98 -6.87
C ILE A 32 4.39 -7.57 -5.40
N VAL A 33 5.42 -7.02 -4.78
CA VAL A 33 5.41 -6.53 -3.40
C VAL A 33 5.33 -5.01 -3.40
N ALA A 34 4.31 -4.42 -2.78
CA ALA A 34 4.24 -2.98 -2.56
C ALA A 34 4.85 -2.60 -1.22
N LEU A 35 5.77 -1.63 -1.23
CA LEU A 35 6.23 -0.93 -0.03
C LEU A 35 5.35 0.30 0.15
N LEU A 36 4.49 0.28 1.15
CA LEU A 36 3.47 1.29 1.44
C LEU A 36 3.78 1.99 2.77
N GLY A 37 3.35 3.22 2.95
CA GLY A 37 3.48 3.96 4.20
C GLY A 37 3.58 5.47 4.00
N PRO A 38 3.52 6.26 5.06
CA PRO A 38 3.57 7.72 4.99
C PRO A 38 4.91 8.24 4.46
N SER A 39 4.95 9.53 4.12
CA SER A 39 6.19 10.20 3.70
C SER A 39 7.25 10.13 4.80
N GLY A 40 8.51 9.87 4.44
CA GLY A 40 9.60 9.80 5.40
C GLY A 40 9.70 8.50 6.21
N CYS A 41 8.84 7.49 6.03
CA CYS A 41 8.93 6.22 6.77
C CYS A 41 10.06 5.27 6.30
N GLY A 42 10.88 5.65 5.29
CA GLY A 42 12.04 4.88 4.87
C GLY A 42 11.91 4.10 3.56
N LYS A 43 10.78 4.16 2.83
CA LYS A 43 10.53 3.41 1.57
C LYS A 43 11.63 3.58 0.52
N THR A 44 11.95 4.82 0.16
CA THR A 44 13.00 5.13 -0.84
C THR A 44 14.38 4.73 -0.34
N THR A 45 14.66 4.86 0.95
CA THR A 45 15.92 4.35 1.55
C THR A 45 16.01 2.83 1.39
N LEU A 46 14.95 2.10 1.71
CA LEU A 46 14.87 0.64 1.56
C LEU A 46 15.08 0.23 0.10
N LEU A 47 14.39 0.88 -0.84
CA LEU A 47 14.56 0.62 -2.26
C LEU A 47 16.00 0.85 -2.74
N ASN A 48 16.64 1.94 -2.29
CA ASN A 48 18.04 2.26 -2.63
C ASN A 48 19.04 1.28 -2.04
N LEU A 49 18.79 0.71 -0.86
CA LEU A 49 19.59 -0.38 -0.29
C LEU A 49 19.48 -1.66 -1.12
N ILE A 50 18.25 -2.02 -1.54
CA ILE A 50 18.02 -3.18 -2.42
C ILE A 50 18.69 -2.96 -3.78
N ALA A 51 18.59 -1.76 -4.36
CA ALA A 51 19.23 -1.40 -5.62
C ALA A 51 20.77 -1.32 -5.52
N GLY A 52 21.32 -1.12 -4.30
CA GLY A 52 22.75 -0.98 -4.04
C GLY A 52 23.30 0.43 -4.23
N PHE A 53 22.43 1.44 -4.32
CA PHE A 53 22.85 2.85 -4.31
C PHE A 53 23.23 3.32 -2.91
N LEU A 54 22.78 2.60 -1.88
CA LEU A 54 23.15 2.78 -0.48
C LEU A 54 23.67 1.47 0.09
N THR A 55 24.56 1.57 1.07
CA THR A 55 25.05 0.43 1.86
C THR A 55 24.34 0.41 3.20
N PRO A 56 23.74 -0.71 3.63
CA PRO A 56 23.14 -0.81 4.95
C PRO A 56 24.20 -0.82 6.05
N ASP A 57 23.80 -0.46 7.26
CA ASP A 57 24.65 -0.53 8.44
C ASP A 57 24.65 -1.94 9.04
N ALA A 58 23.54 -2.69 8.83
CA ALA A 58 23.41 -4.10 9.17
C ALA A 58 22.36 -4.78 8.28
N GLY A 59 22.36 -6.12 8.27
CA GLY A 59 21.42 -6.93 7.53
C GLY A 59 21.95 -7.37 6.16
N SER A 60 21.08 -8.04 5.38
CA SER A 60 21.45 -8.61 4.09
C SER A 60 20.32 -8.48 3.06
N VAL A 61 20.70 -8.49 1.77
CA VAL A 61 19.78 -8.56 0.63
C VAL A 61 20.17 -9.78 -0.20
N ILE A 62 19.29 -10.75 -0.28
CA ILE A 62 19.54 -12.04 -0.94
C ILE A 62 18.63 -12.13 -2.18
N VAL A 63 19.22 -12.42 -3.34
CA VAL A 63 18.48 -12.64 -4.60
C VAL A 63 18.88 -13.99 -5.18
N GLY A 64 17.90 -14.84 -5.45
CA GLY A 64 18.13 -16.18 -5.95
C GLY A 64 19.07 -17.00 -5.06
N GLY A 65 19.06 -16.77 -3.74
CA GLY A 65 19.91 -17.45 -2.76
C GLY A 65 21.32 -16.85 -2.59
N ARG A 66 21.65 -15.78 -3.34
CA ARG A 66 22.95 -15.10 -3.24
C ARG A 66 22.81 -13.76 -2.50
N ASP A 67 23.63 -13.53 -1.48
CA ASP A 67 23.75 -12.22 -0.85
C ASP A 67 24.43 -11.23 -1.79
N ILE A 68 23.74 -10.08 -2.01
CA ILE A 68 24.18 -9.03 -2.94
C ILE A 68 24.47 -7.69 -2.24
N VAL A 69 24.49 -7.65 -0.91
CA VAL A 69 24.71 -6.41 -0.14
C VAL A 69 25.96 -5.67 -0.60
N ASN A 70 27.08 -6.40 -0.81
CA ASN A 70 28.36 -5.84 -1.23
C ASN A 70 28.55 -5.83 -2.77
N VAL A 71 27.51 -6.15 -3.54
CA VAL A 71 27.57 -6.14 -5.00
C VAL A 71 27.22 -4.74 -5.52
N ALA A 72 28.07 -4.21 -6.40
CA ALA A 72 27.82 -2.89 -7.02
C ALA A 72 26.48 -2.88 -7.81
N PRO A 73 25.74 -1.76 -7.87
CA PRO A 73 24.40 -1.69 -8.48
C PRO A 73 24.30 -2.30 -9.88
N HIS A 74 25.25 -1.96 -10.77
CA HIS A 74 25.27 -2.45 -12.16
C HIS A 74 25.55 -3.96 -12.30
N LYS A 75 25.91 -4.66 -11.21
CA LYS A 75 26.18 -6.11 -11.17
C LYS A 75 25.09 -6.88 -10.42
N ARG A 76 24.05 -6.22 -9.90
CA ARG A 76 22.98 -6.86 -9.12
C ARG A 76 21.94 -7.60 -9.96
N ASP A 77 21.99 -7.52 -11.28
CA ASP A 77 20.98 -8.04 -12.21
C ASP A 77 19.54 -7.55 -11.88
N MET A 78 19.45 -6.29 -11.51
CA MET A 78 18.21 -5.59 -11.22
C MET A 78 18.00 -4.45 -12.21
N SER A 79 16.74 -4.05 -12.39
CA SER A 79 16.38 -2.83 -13.11
C SER A 79 15.56 -1.93 -12.19
N MET A 80 15.67 -0.62 -12.37
CA MET A 80 14.93 0.36 -11.61
C MET A 80 14.24 1.36 -12.55
N VAL A 81 12.98 1.67 -12.24
CA VAL A 81 12.24 2.79 -12.83
C VAL A 81 12.14 3.86 -11.76
N PHE A 82 12.68 5.03 -12.05
CA PHE A 82 12.66 6.19 -11.15
C PHE A 82 11.36 6.98 -11.30
N GLN A 83 10.99 7.74 -10.30
CA GLN A 83 9.80 8.57 -10.25
C GLN A 83 9.65 9.51 -11.45
N ASN A 84 10.75 10.08 -11.95
CA ASN A 84 10.78 10.97 -13.12
C ASN A 84 11.02 10.24 -14.46
N TYR A 85 10.89 8.88 -14.46
CA TYR A 85 11.12 7.99 -15.60
C TYR A 85 12.55 8.00 -16.14
N ALA A 86 13.34 9.05 -15.95
CA ALA A 86 14.74 9.21 -16.35
C ALA A 86 15.00 8.79 -17.82
N LEU A 87 14.07 9.13 -18.74
CA LEU A 87 14.26 8.87 -20.17
C LEU A 87 15.32 9.78 -20.75
N PHE A 88 16.10 9.26 -21.69
CA PHE A 88 17.09 10.04 -22.44
C PHE A 88 16.38 10.90 -23.49
N PRO A 89 16.30 12.24 -23.32
CA PRO A 89 15.46 13.10 -24.16
C PRO A 89 15.96 13.22 -25.61
N HIS A 90 17.23 12.94 -25.83
CA HIS A 90 17.91 12.99 -27.14
C HIS A 90 17.88 11.65 -27.89
N MET A 91 17.27 10.62 -27.32
CA MET A 91 17.13 9.29 -27.93
C MET A 91 15.66 9.03 -28.28
N SER A 92 15.42 8.31 -29.41
CA SER A 92 14.10 7.77 -29.71
C SER A 92 13.66 6.73 -28.68
N VAL A 93 12.38 6.37 -28.67
CA VAL A 93 11.81 5.32 -27.80
C VAL A 93 12.59 4.02 -27.95
N GLU A 94 12.77 3.51 -29.17
CA GLU A 94 13.52 2.27 -29.42
C GLU A 94 14.96 2.34 -28.90
N ARG A 95 15.64 3.50 -29.04
CA ARG A 95 17.01 3.69 -28.54
C ARG A 95 17.05 3.77 -27.02
N ASN A 96 16.05 4.39 -26.39
CA ASN A 96 15.88 4.37 -24.93
C ASN A 96 15.77 2.93 -24.42
N VAL A 97 14.90 2.13 -25.04
CA VAL A 97 14.69 0.72 -24.64
C VAL A 97 15.95 -0.10 -24.93
N ALA A 98 16.57 0.05 -26.08
CA ALA A 98 17.77 -0.68 -26.47
C ALA A 98 19.01 -0.37 -25.61
N PHE A 99 19.02 0.74 -24.87
CA PHE A 99 20.21 1.23 -24.17
C PHE A 99 20.83 0.19 -23.22
N GLY A 100 20.00 -0.44 -22.39
CA GLY A 100 20.48 -1.47 -21.44
C GLY A 100 21.06 -2.71 -22.13
N LEU A 101 20.50 -3.12 -23.28
CA LEU A 101 21.00 -4.24 -24.08
C LEU A 101 22.38 -3.92 -24.68
N LYS A 102 22.53 -2.69 -25.17
CA LYS A 102 23.82 -2.21 -25.70
C LYS A 102 24.92 -2.23 -24.64
N MET A 103 24.59 -1.78 -23.41
CA MET A 103 25.56 -1.82 -22.28
C MET A 103 25.93 -3.22 -21.87
N ARG A 104 25.07 -4.21 -22.08
CA ARG A 104 25.33 -5.65 -21.83
C ARG A 104 26.00 -6.35 -23.03
N GLY A 105 26.36 -5.66 -24.10
CA GLY A 105 27.02 -6.20 -25.28
C GLY A 105 26.18 -7.14 -26.13
N ILE A 106 24.83 -7.02 -26.06
CA ILE A 106 23.92 -7.83 -26.89
C ILE A 106 24.01 -7.37 -28.35
N SER A 107 24.05 -8.35 -29.28
CA SER A 107 24.14 -8.07 -30.72
C SER A 107 22.98 -7.21 -31.21
N SER A 108 23.21 -6.39 -32.24
CA SER A 108 22.18 -5.46 -32.77
C SER A 108 20.93 -6.21 -33.29
N GLY A 109 21.10 -7.39 -33.88
CA GLY A 109 19.97 -8.21 -34.37
C GLY A 109 19.09 -8.73 -33.23
N ASP A 110 19.70 -9.31 -32.21
CA ASP A 110 18.97 -9.80 -31.02
C ASP A 110 18.37 -8.65 -30.22
N ALA A 111 19.09 -7.54 -30.13
CA ALA A 111 18.58 -6.34 -29.46
C ALA A 111 17.32 -5.79 -30.13
N GLY A 112 17.29 -5.71 -31.47
CA GLY A 112 16.13 -5.25 -32.23
C GLY A 112 14.87 -6.07 -31.93
N LYS A 113 14.98 -7.41 -31.94
CA LYS A 113 13.89 -8.30 -31.63
C LYS A 113 13.37 -8.11 -30.19
N ARG A 114 14.28 -8.07 -29.20
CA ARG A 114 13.90 -7.86 -27.79
C ARG A 114 13.25 -6.49 -27.53
N VAL A 115 13.73 -5.44 -28.24
CA VAL A 115 13.14 -4.10 -28.15
C VAL A 115 11.71 -4.12 -28.67
N GLN A 116 11.48 -4.78 -29.83
CA GLN A 116 10.14 -4.89 -30.39
C GLN A 116 9.20 -5.65 -29.44
N GLU A 117 9.62 -6.81 -28.92
CA GLU A 117 8.87 -7.59 -27.92
C GLU A 117 8.53 -6.75 -26.67
N ALA A 118 9.50 -5.97 -26.16
CA ALA A 118 9.30 -5.12 -24.99
C ALA A 118 8.32 -3.95 -25.28
N LEU A 119 8.38 -3.36 -26.47
CA LEU A 119 7.45 -2.30 -26.86
C LEU A 119 6.04 -2.84 -27.09
N GLU A 120 5.88 -4.04 -27.66
CA GLU A 120 4.59 -4.70 -27.80
C GLU A 120 3.97 -5.02 -26.43
N LEU A 121 4.76 -5.54 -25.49
CA LEU A 121 4.33 -5.83 -24.13
C LEU A 121 3.71 -4.61 -23.42
N VAL A 122 4.28 -3.42 -23.65
CA VAL A 122 3.76 -2.16 -23.10
C VAL A 122 2.80 -1.42 -24.04
N GLN A 123 2.38 -2.03 -25.16
CA GLN A 123 1.44 -1.49 -26.16
C GLN A 123 1.96 -0.19 -26.83
N LEU A 124 3.23 -0.13 -27.15
CA LEU A 124 3.88 1.01 -27.82
C LEU A 124 4.64 0.60 -29.09
N GLY A 125 4.29 -0.53 -29.73
CA GLY A 125 4.99 -1.08 -30.90
C GLY A 125 5.20 -0.09 -32.04
N ASP A 126 4.21 0.79 -32.31
CA ASP A 126 4.25 1.76 -33.41
C ASP A 126 4.98 3.06 -33.04
N LEU A 127 5.37 3.26 -31.79
CA LEU A 127 5.95 4.52 -31.30
C LEU A 127 7.49 4.52 -31.22
N GLY A 128 8.16 3.47 -31.69
CA GLY A 128 9.61 3.29 -31.57
C GLY A 128 10.46 4.44 -32.06
N LYS A 129 10.03 5.15 -33.11
CA LYS A 129 10.76 6.28 -33.73
C LYS A 129 10.53 7.64 -33.04
N ARG A 130 9.52 7.75 -32.17
CA ARG A 130 9.22 9.00 -31.45
C ARG A 130 10.26 9.30 -30.37
N TYR A 131 10.33 10.58 -29.99
CA TYR A 131 11.15 11.05 -28.88
C TYR A 131 10.29 11.26 -27.62
N PRO A 132 10.89 11.24 -26.41
CA PRO A 132 10.14 11.40 -25.16
C PRO A 132 9.23 12.64 -25.12
N LYS A 133 9.67 13.78 -25.67
CA LYS A 133 8.89 15.02 -25.73
C LYS A 133 7.60 14.93 -26.56
N GLU A 134 7.46 13.90 -27.41
CA GLU A 134 6.31 13.67 -28.29
C GLU A 134 5.31 12.69 -27.66
N LEU A 135 5.55 12.27 -26.42
CA LEU A 135 4.77 11.27 -25.70
C LEU A 135 4.02 11.89 -24.54
N SER A 136 2.82 11.37 -24.26
CA SER A 136 2.11 11.66 -23.00
C SER A 136 2.85 11.08 -21.80
N GLY A 137 2.54 11.55 -20.58
CA GLY A 137 3.15 11.04 -19.35
C GLY A 137 3.01 9.53 -19.18
N GLY A 138 1.82 8.97 -19.43
CA GLY A 138 1.60 7.52 -19.38
C GLY A 138 2.38 6.75 -20.45
N GLN A 139 2.57 7.33 -21.66
CA GLN A 139 3.43 6.73 -22.68
C GLN A 139 4.90 6.75 -22.25
N GLN A 140 5.37 7.85 -21.66
CA GLN A 140 6.75 7.96 -21.15
C GLN A 140 7.00 6.91 -20.04
N GLN A 141 6.06 6.72 -19.15
CA GLN A 141 6.11 5.69 -18.12
C GLN A 141 6.23 4.29 -18.73
N ARG A 142 5.39 3.96 -19.72
CA ARG A 142 5.46 2.66 -20.41
C ARG A 142 6.80 2.46 -21.14
N VAL A 143 7.38 3.51 -21.71
CA VAL A 143 8.75 3.43 -22.28
C VAL A 143 9.79 3.14 -21.20
N ALA A 144 9.70 3.78 -20.03
CA ALA A 144 10.61 3.51 -18.92
C ALA A 144 10.47 2.08 -18.42
N LEU A 145 9.25 1.56 -18.35
CA LEU A 145 8.97 0.18 -17.98
C LEU A 145 9.53 -0.80 -19.03
N ALA A 146 9.30 -0.56 -20.34
CA ALA A 146 9.89 -1.36 -21.41
C ALA A 146 11.43 -1.38 -21.36
N ARG A 147 12.06 -0.22 -21.10
CA ARG A 147 13.52 -0.11 -20.93
C ARG A 147 14.03 -0.94 -19.75
N ALA A 148 13.27 -1.01 -18.67
CA ALA A 148 13.64 -1.80 -17.49
C ALA A 148 13.43 -3.31 -17.72
N LEU A 149 12.38 -3.70 -18.47
CA LEU A 149 12.01 -5.08 -18.72
C LEU A 149 12.83 -5.75 -19.83
N VAL A 150 13.28 -5.00 -20.84
CA VAL A 150 13.98 -5.53 -22.03
C VAL A 150 15.25 -6.33 -21.69
N VAL A 151 15.92 -5.98 -20.59
CA VAL A 151 17.13 -6.67 -20.11
C VAL A 151 16.81 -7.94 -19.31
N ARG A 152 15.52 -8.24 -19.06
CA ARG A 152 15.03 -9.41 -18.30
C ARG A 152 15.69 -9.51 -16.94
N PRO A 153 15.53 -8.51 -16.06
CA PRO A 153 16.19 -8.50 -14.77
C PRO A 153 15.60 -9.58 -13.84
N SER A 154 16.38 -10.02 -12.85
CA SER A 154 15.89 -10.90 -11.80
C SER A 154 14.88 -10.22 -10.89
N VAL A 155 15.09 -8.93 -10.59
CA VAL A 155 14.17 -8.10 -9.77
C VAL A 155 13.98 -6.74 -10.43
N LEU A 156 12.73 -6.29 -10.49
CA LEU A 156 12.35 -4.95 -10.94
C LEU A 156 11.98 -4.08 -9.72
N LEU A 157 12.55 -2.90 -9.67
CA LEU A 157 12.30 -1.90 -8.63
C LEU A 157 11.57 -0.70 -9.26
N LEU A 158 10.44 -0.30 -8.69
CA LEU A 158 9.65 0.84 -9.16
C LEU A 158 9.53 1.87 -8.03
N ASP A 159 10.05 3.07 -8.25
CA ASP A 159 10.01 4.17 -7.28
C ASP A 159 8.91 5.15 -7.66
N GLU A 160 7.77 5.08 -6.96
CA GLU A 160 6.57 5.92 -7.20
C GLU A 160 6.19 6.03 -8.68
N PRO A 161 5.99 4.92 -9.40
CA PRO A 161 5.92 4.93 -10.85
C PRO A 161 4.74 5.73 -11.42
N LEU A 162 3.67 5.98 -10.64
CA LEU A 162 2.46 6.67 -11.08
C LEU A 162 2.30 8.09 -10.53
N SER A 163 3.23 8.57 -9.68
CA SER A 163 3.10 9.85 -8.96
C SER A 163 2.99 11.08 -9.88
N ASN A 164 3.63 11.05 -11.07
CA ASN A 164 3.64 12.15 -12.02
C ASN A 164 2.43 12.19 -12.98
N LEU A 165 1.43 11.32 -12.79
CA LEU A 165 0.24 11.25 -13.61
C LEU A 165 -0.94 11.96 -12.92
N ASP A 166 -1.85 12.53 -13.73
CA ASP A 166 -3.13 13.01 -13.23
C ASP A 166 -4.00 11.86 -12.68
N ALA A 167 -4.99 12.19 -11.84
CA ALA A 167 -5.78 11.20 -11.12
C ALA A 167 -6.53 10.21 -12.04
N LEU A 168 -7.08 10.69 -13.18
CA LEU A 168 -7.83 9.84 -14.10
C LEU A 168 -6.91 8.85 -14.82
N LEU A 169 -5.77 9.34 -15.30
CA LEU A 169 -4.76 8.53 -15.98
C LEU A 169 -4.13 7.54 -14.99
N ARG A 170 -3.86 7.96 -13.74
CA ARG A 170 -3.32 7.10 -12.67
C ARG A 170 -4.22 5.89 -12.42
N LYS A 171 -5.53 6.10 -12.28
CA LYS A 171 -6.49 5.01 -12.07
C LYS A 171 -6.43 3.94 -13.17
N ARG A 172 -6.39 4.37 -14.44
CA ARG A 172 -6.24 3.45 -15.59
C ARG A 172 -4.89 2.74 -15.60
N MET A 173 -3.82 3.50 -15.37
CA MET A 173 -2.46 2.97 -15.43
C MET A 173 -2.13 1.96 -14.31
N ARG A 174 -2.81 1.99 -13.16
CA ARG A 174 -2.65 0.97 -12.09
C ARG A 174 -2.93 -0.43 -12.60
N GLU A 175 -4.11 -0.64 -13.20
CA GLU A 175 -4.52 -1.95 -13.73
C GLU A 175 -3.63 -2.40 -14.90
N GLU A 176 -3.34 -1.49 -15.83
CA GLU A 176 -2.47 -1.77 -16.98
C GLU A 176 -1.05 -2.15 -16.53
N MET A 177 -0.48 -1.43 -15.57
CA MET A 177 0.84 -1.75 -15.01
C MET A 177 0.85 -3.14 -14.36
N ARG A 178 -0.17 -3.49 -13.56
CA ARG A 178 -0.29 -4.83 -12.99
C ARG A 178 -0.30 -5.91 -14.09
N GLN A 179 -1.09 -5.72 -15.15
CA GLN A 179 -1.16 -6.65 -16.27
C GLN A 179 0.21 -6.85 -16.96
N ILE A 180 0.93 -5.74 -17.22
CA ILE A 180 2.27 -5.77 -17.82
C ILE A 180 3.26 -6.53 -16.91
N LEU A 181 3.28 -6.22 -15.61
CA LEU A 181 4.18 -6.86 -14.66
C LEU A 181 3.90 -8.37 -14.52
N LYS A 182 2.62 -8.75 -14.49
CA LYS A 182 2.20 -10.16 -14.45
C LYS A 182 2.57 -10.91 -15.73
N ALA A 183 2.36 -10.30 -16.90
CA ALA A 183 2.75 -10.88 -18.18
C ALA A 183 4.28 -11.04 -18.29
N ALA A 184 5.06 -10.09 -17.74
CA ALA A 184 6.51 -10.16 -17.69
C ALA A 184 7.02 -11.24 -16.71
N ASN A 185 6.21 -11.64 -15.72
CA ASN A 185 6.53 -12.64 -14.68
C ASN A 185 7.86 -12.35 -13.95
N ILE A 186 8.10 -11.07 -13.59
CA ILE A 186 9.32 -10.63 -12.92
C ILE A 186 8.99 -10.24 -11.48
N THR A 187 9.80 -10.70 -10.52
CA THR A 187 9.68 -10.29 -9.12
C THR A 187 9.84 -8.77 -9.03
N THR A 188 8.84 -8.09 -8.49
CA THR A 188 8.76 -6.63 -8.53
C THR A 188 8.56 -6.06 -7.13
N VAL A 189 9.30 -5.00 -6.80
CA VAL A 189 9.09 -4.18 -5.60
C VAL A 189 8.64 -2.81 -6.07
N VAL A 190 7.44 -2.38 -5.64
CA VAL A 190 6.84 -1.08 -5.97
C VAL A 190 6.80 -0.23 -4.72
N VAL A 191 7.42 0.94 -4.76
CA VAL A 191 7.26 1.95 -3.69
C VAL A 191 6.11 2.87 -4.05
N THR A 192 5.19 3.07 -3.14
CA THR A 192 4.09 4.02 -3.27
C THR A 192 3.66 4.58 -1.92
N HIS A 193 3.05 5.75 -1.93
CA HIS A 193 2.30 6.31 -0.80
C HIS A 193 0.77 6.26 -1.05
N ASP A 194 0.37 5.80 -2.24
CA ASP A 194 -1.02 5.70 -2.67
C ASP A 194 -1.58 4.32 -2.31
N GLN A 195 -2.56 4.30 -1.40
CA GLN A 195 -3.20 3.06 -0.91
C GLN A 195 -3.89 2.30 -2.04
N GLU A 196 -4.64 2.99 -2.92
CA GLU A 196 -5.33 2.35 -4.03
C GLU A 196 -4.33 1.72 -5.01
N GLU A 197 -3.15 2.35 -5.23
CA GLU A 197 -2.11 1.77 -6.06
C GLU A 197 -1.61 0.45 -5.46
N ALA A 198 -1.32 0.42 -4.15
CA ALA A 198 -0.88 -0.79 -3.46
C ALA A 198 -1.95 -1.88 -3.49
N LEU A 199 -3.22 -1.55 -3.18
CA LEU A 199 -4.33 -2.50 -3.15
C LEU A 199 -4.61 -3.14 -4.52
N VAL A 200 -4.52 -2.35 -5.61
CA VAL A 200 -4.81 -2.85 -6.97
C VAL A 200 -3.62 -3.59 -7.58
N SER A 201 -2.40 -3.10 -7.37
CA SER A 201 -1.23 -3.54 -8.12
C SER A 201 -0.47 -4.69 -7.47
N ALA A 202 -0.50 -4.83 -6.14
CA ALA A 202 0.34 -5.78 -5.42
C ALA A 202 -0.31 -7.15 -5.18
N ASP A 203 0.54 -8.16 -4.97
CA ASP A 203 0.14 -9.47 -4.44
C ASP A 203 0.31 -9.49 -2.91
N SER A 204 1.31 -8.78 -2.40
CA SER A 204 1.50 -8.53 -0.97
C SER A 204 1.95 -7.10 -0.71
N ILE A 205 1.59 -6.57 0.44
CA ILE A 205 1.93 -5.22 0.89
C ILE A 205 2.77 -5.31 2.14
N VAL A 206 3.86 -4.55 2.16
CA VAL A 206 4.69 -4.29 3.34
C VAL A 206 4.41 -2.85 3.77
N LEU A 207 3.61 -2.68 4.81
CA LEU A 207 3.32 -1.38 5.39
C LEU A 207 4.46 -0.97 6.31
N LEU A 208 5.08 0.16 6.01
CA LEU A 208 6.20 0.71 6.77
C LEU A 208 5.75 1.90 7.62
N ALA A 209 6.18 1.92 8.86
CA ALA A 209 5.99 3.03 9.78
C ALA A 209 7.30 3.30 10.55
N SER A 210 7.76 4.54 10.60
CA SER A 210 8.95 4.96 11.37
C SER A 210 10.17 4.04 11.18
N GLY A 211 10.42 3.61 9.94
CA GLY A 211 11.57 2.77 9.58
C GLY A 211 11.42 1.30 9.93
N ARG A 212 10.25 0.82 10.33
CA ARG A 212 9.96 -0.59 10.66
C ARG A 212 8.81 -1.13 9.83
N VAL A 213 8.74 -2.46 9.72
CA VAL A 213 7.57 -3.13 9.15
C VAL A 213 6.48 -3.16 10.21
N GLU A 214 5.39 -2.47 9.94
CA GLU A 214 4.19 -2.43 10.80
C GLU A 214 3.31 -3.65 10.57
N GLN A 215 3.03 -3.92 9.29
CA GLN A 215 2.24 -5.08 8.89
C GLN A 215 2.69 -5.56 7.52
N ARG A 216 2.70 -6.88 7.32
CA ARG A 216 2.83 -7.52 6.01
C ARG A 216 1.67 -8.46 5.79
N SER A 217 0.94 -8.26 4.70
CA SER A 217 -0.26 -9.03 4.39
C SER A 217 -0.62 -8.94 2.91
N THR A 218 -1.61 -9.71 2.48
CA THR A 218 -2.26 -9.47 1.18
C THR A 218 -3.04 -8.14 1.20
N PRO A 219 -3.36 -7.55 0.02
CA PRO A 219 -4.18 -6.35 -0.06
C PRO A 219 -5.51 -6.46 0.72
N ASN A 220 -6.23 -7.57 0.56
CA ASN A 220 -7.50 -7.79 1.25
C ASN A 220 -7.32 -7.85 2.77
N GLU A 221 -6.32 -8.59 3.25
CA GLU A 221 -6.05 -8.68 4.69
C GLU A 221 -5.64 -7.34 5.30
N LEU A 222 -4.83 -6.53 4.60
CA LEU A 222 -4.47 -5.20 5.10
C LEU A 222 -5.70 -4.30 5.22
N TYR A 223 -6.60 -4.37 4.24
CA TYR A 223 -7.81 -3.56 4.20
C TYR A 223 -8.84 -4.03 5.22
N GLU A 224 -9.18 -5.31 5.24
CA GLU A 224 -10.25 -5.86 6.05
C GLU A 224 -9.81 -6.17 7.49
N ARG A 225 -8.53 -6.56 7.70
CA ARG A 225 -7.97 -7.05 8.96
C ARG A 225 -6.67 -6.34 9.35
N PRO A 226 -6.70 -5.00 9.50
CA PRO A 226 -5.54 -4.28 10.00
C PRO A 226 -5.16 -4.80 11.40
N SER A 227 -3.86 -5.01 11.65
CA SER A 227 -3.36 -5.60 12.89
C SER A 227 -3.10 -4.58 14.00
N THR A 228 -3.03 -3.29 13.66
CA THR A 228 -2.73 -2.21 14.60
C THR A 228 -3.62 -0.99 14.34
N ILE A 229 -3.71 -0.09 15.32
CA ILE A 229 -4.41 1.19 15.16
C ILE A 229 -3.76 2.01 14.03
N PHE A 230 -2.43 1.94 13.88
CA PHE A 230 -1.74 2.62 12.80
C PHE A 230 -2.16 2.07 11.43
N SER A 231 -2.12 0.75 11.23
CA SER A 231 -2.52 0.15 9.95
C SER A 231 -4.00 0.42 9.64
N ALA A 232 -4.87 0.37 10.65
CA ALA A 232 -6.29 0.71 10.48
C ALA A 232 -6.48 2.16 10.05
N ARG A 233 -5.87 3.13 10.74
CA ARG A 233 -5.95 4.56 10.39
C ARG A 233 -5.33 4.85 9.03
N PHE A 234 -4.18 4.24 8.76
CA PHE A 234 -3.52 4.39 7.47
C PHE A 234 -4.37 3.85 6.32
N MET A 235 -5.24 2.87 6.57
CA MET A 235 -6.20 2.31 5.59
C MET A 235 -7.61 2.95 5.71
N ASP A 236 -7.67 4.23 6.11
CA ASP A 236 -8.87 5.07 6.16
C ASP A 236 -10.00 4.55 7.08
N VAL A 237 -9.71 3.69 8.06
CA VAL A 237 -10.65 3.45 9.16
C VAL A 237 -10.72 4.70 10.03
N THR A 238 -11.93 5.23 10.23
CA THR A 238 -12.15 6.48 10.96
C THR A 238 -12.85 6.32 12.29
N ASN A 239 -13.59 5.22 12.50
CA ASN A 239 -14.29 4.97 13.75
C ASN A 239 -13.42 4.12 14.68
N PHE A 240 -12.94 4.74 15.75
CA PHE A 240 -12.19 4.08 16.83
C PHE A 240 -12.88 4.40 18.16
N LEU A 241 -13.32 3.36 18.85
CA LEU A 241 -14.04 3.47 20.12
C LEU A 241 -13.28 2.70 21.18
N ASP A 242 -12.92 3.36 22.26
CA ASP A 242 -12.32 2.70 23.41
C ASP A 242 -13.38 1.85 24.12
N GLY A 243 -13.00 0.66 24.53
CA GLY A 243 -13.91 -0.26 25.21
C GLY A 243 -13.20 -1.26 26.11
N VAL A 244 -13.99 -2.01 26.87
CA VAL A 244 -13.54 -3.09 27.73
C VAL A 244 -14.31 -4.34 27.37
N VAL A 245 -13.62 -5.46 27.20
CA VAL A 245 -14.25 -6.77 26.96
C VAL A 245 -14.99 -7.20 28.22
N VAL A 246 -16.30 -7.40 28.12
CA VAL A 246 -17.15 -7.79 29.26
C VAL A 246 -17.64 -9.24 29.19
N GLY A 247 -17.46 -9.90 28.05
CA GLY A 247 -17.89 -11.30 27.87
C GLY A 247 -17.68 -11.79 26.44
N HIS A 248 -18.12 -13.03 26.20
CA HIS A 248 -18.16 -13.67 24.89
C HIS A 248 -19.54 -14.28 24.69
N GLU A 249 -20.19 -13.98 23.58
CA GLU A 249 -21.52 -14.49 23.22
C GLU A 249 -21.54 -14.94 21.76
N GLN A 250 -22.05 -16.12 21.48
CA GLN A 250 -22.25 -16.65 20.10
C GLN A 250 -21.01 -16.56 19.19
N GLY A 251 -19.80 -16.70 19.76
CA GLY A 251 -18.55 -16.62 18.99
C GLY A 251 -18.01 -15.20 18.79
N HIS A 252 -18.65 -14.18 19.37
CA HIS A 252 -18.20 -12.80 19.35
C HIS A 252 -17.78 -12.31 20.74
N ALA A 253 -16.83 -11.40 20.81
CA ALA A 253 -16.53 -10.64 22.02
C ALA A 253 -17.63 -9.59 22.23
N VAL A 254 -18.04 -9.40 23.48
CA VAL A 254 -18.95 -8.32 23.89
C VAL A 254 -18.12 -7.25 24.57
N ILE A 255 -18.18 -6.03 24.03
CA ILE A 255 -17.36 -4.89 24.45
C ILE A 255 -18.28 -3.79 24.99
N GLU A 256 -18.04 -3.34 26.21
CA GLU A 256 -18.68 -2.16 26.76
C GLU A 256 -17.97 -0.91 26.24
N THR A 257 -18.70 -0.05 25.55
CA THR A 257 -18.22 1.20 24.94
C THR A 257 -19.11 2.39 25.34
N ALA A 258 -18.76 3.61 24.91
CA ALA A 258 -19.61 4.78 25.09
C ALA A 258 -20.99 4.65 24.41
N PHE A 259 -21.10 3.84 23.35
CA PHE A 259 -22.37 3.54 22.68
C PHE A 259 -23.14 2.37 23.31
N GLY A 260 -22.68 1.83 24.43
CA GLY A 260 -23.18 0.61 25.06
C GLY A 260 -22.44 -0.63 24.58
N LYS A 261 -23.08 -1.79 24.65
CA LYS A 261 -22.48 -3.07 24.30
C LYS A 261 -22.44 -3.27 22.79
N LEU A 262 -21.24 -3.45 22.26
CA LEU A 262 -20.98 -3.82 20.86
C LEU A 262 -20.42 -5.24 20.80
N ARG A 263 -20.66 -5.92 19.69
CA ARG A 263 -20.09 -7.22 19.36
C ARG A 263 -19.02 -7.10 18.30
N ALA A 264 -17.96 -7.88 18.44
CA ALA A 264 -16.85 -7.92 17.48
C ALA A 264 -16.37 -9.36 17.25
N GLU A 265 -15.75 -9.60 16.09
CA GLU A 265 -15.07 -10.87 15.81
C GLU A 265 -14.03 -11.16 16.91
N VAL A 266 -13.99 -12.43 17.39
CA VAL A 266 -13.05 -12.83 18.45
C VAL A 266 -11.69 -13.11 17.83
N ASP A 267 -10.70 -12.21 18.11
CA ASP A 267 -9.27 -12.46 17.88
C ASP A 267 -8.65 -12.83 19.19
N SER A 268 -8.57 -13.51 20.04
CA SER A 268 -7.86 -13.76 21.31
C SER A 268 -7.90 -12.57 22.29
N CYS A 269 -9.08 -12.17 22.74
CA CYS A 269 -9.22 -11.18 23.82
C CYS A 269 -9.75 -11.84 25.12
N THR A 270 -9.38 -11.26 26.26
CA THR A 270 -9.79 -11.72 27.58
C THR A 270 -10.76 -10.75 28.25
N VAL A 271 -11.69 -11.28 29.06
CA VAL A 271 -12.61 -10.44 29.85
C VAL A 271 -11.82 -9.49 30.76
N GLY A 272 -12.16 -8.22 30.75
CA GLY A 272 -11.47 -7.14 31.45
C GLY A 272 -10.37 -6.46 30.64
N GLU A 273 -10.04 -6.94 29.45
CA GLU A 273 -9.05 -6.35 28.57
C GLU A 273 -9.56 -5.04 27.98
N LYS A 274 -8.69 -4.02 27.96
CA LYS A 274 -8.94 -2.75 27.28
C LYS A 274 -8.59 -2.89 25.80
N VAL A 275 -9.56 -2.60 24.94
CA VAL A 275 -9.44 -2.73 23.48
C VAL A 275 -9.92 -1.46 22.79
N THR A 276 -9.48 -1.27 21.56
CA THR A 276 -10.06 -0.27 20.66
C THR A 276 -10.92 -1.01 19.64
N VAL A 277 -12.21 -0.69 19.60
CA VAL A 277 -13.14 -1.16 18.57
C VAL A 277 -12.97 -0.29 17.33
N ALA A 278 -12.78 -0.92 16.17
CA ALA A 278 -12.63 -0.26 14.89
C ALA A 278 -13.70 -0.74 13.92
N VAL A 279 -14.40 0.19 13.25
CA VAL A 279 -15.39 -0.11 12.23
C VAL A 279 -15.29 0.88 11.07
N ARG A 280 -15.45 0.37 9.84
CA ARG A 280 -15.39 1.21 8.63
C ARG A 280 -16.69 1.95 8.41
N PRO A 281 -16.65 3.24 8.00
CA PRO A 281 -17.86 4.02 7.71
C PRO A 281 -18.80 3.38 6.67
N GLU A 282 -18.23 2.72 5.67
CA GLU A 282 -18.98 2.05 4.60
C GLU A 282 -19.72 0.78 5.02
N ASN A 283 -19.30 0.15 6.14
CA ASN A 283 -19.95 -1.03 6.70
C ASN A 283 -21.16 -0.67 7.57
N ILE A 284 -21.33 0.62 7.89
CA ILE A 284 -22.40 1.11 8.72
C ILE A 284 -23.60 1.51 7.86
N ALA A 285 -24.74 0.82 8.04
CA ALA A 285 -25.97 1.08 7.31
C ALA A 285 -26.99 1.85 8.15
N LYS A 286 -27.90 2.57 7.49
CA LYS A 286 -29.05 3.21 8.13
C LYS A 286 -30.09 2.17 8.53
N GLY A 287 -30.61 2.28 9.76
CA GLY A 287 -31.66 1.42 10.31
C GLY A 287 -31.13 0.45 11.35
N GLU A 288 -32.01 -0.35 11.92
CA GLU A 288 -31.70 -1.33 13.00
C GLU A 288 -31.54 -2.76 12.47
N GLU A 289 -31.84 -2.98 11.19
CA GLU A 289 -31.92 -4.34 10.62
C GLU A 289 -30.61 -4.83 9.99
N ALA A 290 -29.56 -4.00 9.92
CA ALA A 290 -28.35 -4.34 9.19
C ALA A 290 -27.34 -5.18 9.95
N GLY A 291 -27.54 -5.43 11.28
CA GLY A 291 -26.63 -6.26 12.09
C GLY A 291 -26.87 -6.20 13.58
N GLU A 292 -26.01 -6.89 14.33
CA GLU A 292 -26.11 -7.04 15.79
C GLU A 292 -25.69 -5.80 16.56
N ASN A 293 -24.90 -4.92 15.93
CA ASN A 293 -24.48 -3.65 16.50
C ASN A 293 -25.43 -2.55 16.02
N CYS A 294 -26.06 -1.85 16.97
CA CYS A 294 -26.98 -0.76 16.68
C CYS A 294 -26.66 0.43 17.57
N VAL A 295 -26.60 1.62 16.96
CA VAL A 295 -26.37 2.89 17.64
C VAL A 295 -27.40 3.92 17.14
N THR A 296 -28.01 4.63 18.09
CA THR A 296 -28.89 5.77 17.78
C THR A 296 -28.30 7.03 18.39
N GLY A 297 -28.19 8.08 17.59
CA GLY A 297 -27.65 9.36 18.02
C GLY A 297 -28.11 10.52 17.16
N GLU A 298 -27.72 11.72 17.55
CA GLU A 298 -28.02 12.95 16.81
C GLU A 298 -27.02 13.15 15.66
N VAL A 299 -27.50 13.47 14.48
CA VAL A 299 -26.67 13.83 13.33
C VAL A 299 -26.06 15.22 13.56
N ILE A 300 -24.77 15.29 13.80
CA ILE A 300 -24.04 16.56 14.03
C ILE A 300 -23.37 17.09 12.76
N SER A 301 -23.14 16.26 11.75
CA SER A 301 -22.58 16.64 10.46
C SER A 301 -23.16 15.78 9.33
N SER A 302 -23.32 16.36 8.14
CA SER A 302 -23.81 15.65 6.96
C SER A 302 -23.19 16.26 5.70
N SER A 303 -22.33 15.53 5.01
CA SER A 303 -21.62 15.97 3.80
C SER A 303 -21.88 15.04 2.62
N TYR A 304 -21.89 15.59 1.40
CA TYR A 304 -22.14 14.85 0.17
C TYR A 304 -20.80 14.42 -0.48
N HIS A 305 -20.59 13.13 -0.63
CA HIS A 305 -19.41 12.51 -1.23
C HIS A 305 -19.73 11.70 -2.51
N GLY A 306 -20.55 12.26 -3.39
CA GLY A 306 -20.97 11.61 -4.63
C GLY A 306 -21.95 10.46 -4.39
N PRO A 307 -21.54 9.17 -4.47
CA PRO A 307 -22.45 8.04 -4.29
C PRO A 307 -22.97 7.87 -2.86
N VAL A 308 -22.23 8.39 -1.87
CA VAL A 308 -22.57 8.30 -0.45
C VAL A 308 -22.73 9.67 0.19
N ARG A 309 -23.47 9.71 1.25
CA ARG A 309 -23.52 10.81 2.21
C ARG A 309 -22.81 10.38 3.47
N ARG A 310 -21.74 11.08 3.82
CA ARG A 310 -21.05 10.90 5.08
C ARG A 310 -21.81 11.64 6.16
N VAL A 311 -22.25 10.91 7.17
CA VAL A 311 -22.91 11.45 8.35
C VAL A 311 -22.07 11.19 9.58
N GLU A 312 -21.98 12.18 10.46
CA GLU A 312 -21.39 12.04 11.79
C GLU A 312 -22.51 12.07 12.82
N ILE A 313 -22.54 11.04 13.67
CA ILE A 313 -23.57 10.83 14.67
C ILE A 313 -22.90 10.94 16.04
N GLU A 314 -23.54 11.70 16.95
CA GLU A 314 -23.10 11.80 18.34
C GLU A 314 -24.10 11.14 19.28
N ALA A 315 -23.61 10.30 20.18
CA ALA A 315 -24.37 9.74 21.28
C ALA A 315 -23.43 9.51 22.48
N ASN A 316 -23.90 9.85 23.69
CA ASN A 316 -23.16 9.71 24.94
C ASN A 316 -21.74 10.33 24.92
N GLY A 317 -21.54 11.42 24.15
CA GLY A 317 -20.26 12.10 24.03
C GLY A 317 -19.24 11.39 23.10
N ALA A 318 -19.63 10.31 22.46
CA ALA A 318 -18.83 9.64 21.43
C ALA A 318 -19.38 9.90 20.03
N ARG A 319 -18.51 9.82 19.01
CA ARG A 319 -18.85 10.10 17.63
C ARG A 319 -18.64 8.88 16.75
N LEU A 320 -19.54 8.71 15.79
CA LEU A 320 -19.52 7.63 14.81
C LEU A 320 -19.76 8.22 13.41
N ILE A 321 -18.93 7.82 12.45
CA ILE A 321 -19.03 8.25 11.05
C ILE A 321 -19.60 7.08 10.23
N ALA A 322 -20.61 7.36 9.40
CA ALA A 322 -21.22 6.38 8.50
C ALA A 322 -21.31 6.94 7.07
N ASP A 323 -20.93 6.12 6.08
CA ASP A 323 -21.03 6.43 4.66
C ASP A 323 -22.27 5.74 4.07
N ILE A 324 -23.41 6.45 4.11
CA ILE A 324 -24.71 5.92 3.74
C ILE A 324 -25.01 6.26 2.26
N PRO A 325 -25.46 5.30 1.43
CA PRO A 325 -25.87 5.59 0.05
C PRO A 325 -26.86 6.74 -0.03
N VAL A 326 -26.60 7.74 -0.90
CA VAL A 326 -27.39 9.00 -0.98
C VAL A 326 -28.88 8.73 -1.11
N LYS A 327 -29.28 7.69 -1.87
CA LYS A 327 -30.70 7.33 -2.05
C LYS A 327 -31.41 6.88 -0.75
N ARG A 328 -30.63 6.49 0.27
CA ARG A 328 -31.13 6.00 1.57
C ARG A 328 -30.96 7.02 2.71
N CYS A 329 -30.21 8.10 2.48
CA CYS A 329 -29.91 9.08 3.51
C CYS A 329 -30.53 10.46 3.19
N LEU A 330 -31.66 10.76 3.80
CA LEU A 330 -32.30 12.09 3.77
C LEU A 330 -32.10 12.85 5.10
N SER A 331 -31.35 12.31 6.04
CA SER A 331 -31.17 12.87 7.39
C SER A 331 -30.41 14.20 7.34
N LYS A 332 -30.85 15.15 8.15
CA LYS A 332 -30.29 16.50 8.31
C LYS A 332 -29.59 16.58 9.67
N VAL A 333 -28.74 17.57 9.82
CA VAL A 333 -28.17 17.93 11.13
C VAL A 333 -29.31 18.22 12.11
N GLY A 334 -29.23 17.64 13.31
CA GLY A 334 -30.25 17.69 14.37
C GLY A 334 -31.25 16.52 14.34
N ASP A 335 -31.28 15.71 13.27
CA ASP A 335 -32.16 14.53 13.23
C ASP A 335 -31.58 13.40 14.12
N GLN A 336 -32.49 12.60 14.72
CA GLN A 336 -32.11 11.34 15.31
C GLN A 336 -31.94 10.28 14.22
N LEU A 337 -30.81 9.56 14.24
CA LEU A 337 -30.49 8.54 13.25
C LEU A 337 -30.05 7.25 13.94
N SER A 338 -30.74 6.14 13.64
CA SER A 338 -30.30 4.80 14.00
C SER A 338 -29.47 4.22 12.85
N VAL A 339 -28.34 3.65 13.21
CA VAL A 339 -27.42 2.93 12.29
C VAL A 339 -27.04 1.60 12.88
N SER A 340 -26.72 0.63 12.01
CA SER A 340 -26.35 -0.71 12.45
C SER A 340 -25.35 -1.35 11.49
N TRP A 341 -24.62 -2.35 12.01
CA TRP A 341 -23.62 -3.12 11.24
C TRP A 341 -23.39 -4.51 11.86
N PRO A 342 -22.93 -5.49 11.07
CA PRO A 342 -22.62 -6.83 11.55
C PRO A 342 -21.47 -6.85 12.57
N ALA A 343 -21.48 -7.81 13.49
CA ALA A 343 -20.40 -8.02 14.43
C ALA A 343 -19.07 -8.37 13.72
N ASP A 344 -19.15 -9.12 12.62
CA ASP A 344 -17.99 -9.52 11.80
C ASP A 344 -17.27 -8.36 11.12
N ASP A 345 -17.95 -7.21 10.96
CA ASP A 345 -17.36 -5.97 10.42
C ASP A 345 -16.68 -5.11 11.49
N THR A 346 -16.68 -5.58 12.73
CA THR A 346 -16.08 -4.90 13.88
C THR A 346 -14.77 -5.55 14.25
N ARG A 347 -13.68 -4.79 14.20
CA ARG A 347 -12.34 -5.27 14.56
C ARG A 347 -11.96 -4.85 15.97
N LEU A 348 -11.29 -5.74 16.68
CA LEU A 348 -10.63 -5.44 17.94
C LEU A 348 -9.15 -5.18 17.69
N LEU A 349 -8.70 -4.01 18.09
CA LEU A 349 -7.30 -3.63 18.05
C LEU A 349 -6.78 -3.50 19.47
N PRO A 350 -5.48 -3.74 19.72
CA PRO A 350 -4.88 -3.51 21.04
C PRO A 350 -5.21 -2.10 21.53
N GLY A 351 -5.69 -1.96 22.77
CA GLY A 351 -6.06 -0.67 23.34
C GLY A 351 -4.89 0.32 23.36
N GLN A 352 -5.16 1.62 23.44
CA GLN A 352 -4.17 2.73 23.42
C GLN A 352 -3.10 2.70 24.53
N GLY A 353 -2.92 1.60 25.25
CA GLY A 353 -1.86 1.38 26.23
C GLY A 353 -0.59 0.72 25.67
N HIS A 354 -0.60 0.24 24.42
CA HIS A 354 0.60 -0.32 23.80
C HIS A 354 1.32 0.82 23.07
N ALA A 355 2.35 1.33 23.74
CA ALA A 355 3.17 2.45 23.29
C ALA A 355 3.62 2.28 21.83
N VAL A 356 3.31 3.25 21.01
CA VAL A 356 3.99 3.46 19.73
C VAL A 356 5.49 3.52 20.05
N PRO A 357 6.32 2.63 19.47
CA PRO A 357 7.76 2.70 19.70
C PRO A 357 8.26 4.10 19.32
N ASN A 358 9.03 4.73 20.22
CA ASN A 358 9.68 6.03 20.06
C ASN A 358 8.91 7.31 20.44
N GLY A 359 7.84 7.26 21.24
CA GLY A 359 7.25 8.46 21.85
C GLY A 359 6.69 9.52 20.88
N LYS A 360 6.51 9.19 19.61
CA LYS A 360 5.82 10.05 18.65
C LYS A 360 4.31 9.82 18.76
N ASN A 361 3.54 10.92 18.74
CA ASN A 361 2.09 10.81 18.63
C ASN A 361 1.70 10.18 17.29
N LEU A 362 0.65 9.37 17.29
CA LEU A 362 0.16 8.69 16.08
C LEU A 362 -0.20 9.68 14.95
N GLU A 363 -0.63 10.90 15.30
CA GLU A 363 -0.90 11.99 14.37
C GLU A 363 0.36 12.51 13.67
N ASP A 364 1.51 12.52 14.36
CA ASP A 364 2.81 12.91 13.79
C ASP A 364 3.37 11.87 12.81
N MET A 365 2.84 10.65 12.84
CA MET A 365 3.28 9.54 11.97
C MET A 365 2.48 9.46 10.66
N LEU A 366 1.31 10.12 10.60
CA LEU A 366 0.42 10.12 9.43
C LEU A 366 0.61 11.37 8.55
N GLN A 367 1.38 12.39 9.00
CA GLN A 367 1.81 13.54 8.22
C GLN A 367 3.11 13.23 7.46
#